data_d63cc93fc1fbbf214aa9647572378379
#
_entry.id   d63cc93fc1fbbf214aa9647572378379
#
_cell.length_a   1.000
_cell.length_b   1.000
_cell.length_c   1.000
_cell.angle_alpha   90.00
_cell.angle_beta   90.00
_cell.angle_gamma   90.00
#
_symmetry.space_group_name_H-M   'P 1'
#
loop_
_entity.id
_entity.type
_entity.pdbx_description
1 polymer ?
#
loop_
_entity_poly.entity_id
_entity_poly.type
_entity_poly.pdbx_seq_one_letter_code
_entity_poly.pdbx_strand_id
1 'polypeptide(L)'
;MKKYAFPVLFILALFLISSVSASELSDDNLTEIDEDMESTFHNTTFADLSQKINDTPENQTLTLTDDYQYDGGDIHGIVISKSITIDGAGHTIDANHSSRIFNVTADNVVLKNINFVNGNALGKYFNSEVGGGAIHWTGANGQVFNCSFTNNTGSGIEDDPFDKEDETVVGEDGQILHVVRTRPMGARINEGGAITWRGENGTVSNCTFRNNHVGYPDGGGAICWRGNNGKIIDSVFLNNGAWVGCAVEWRGENGLILSSKFFNRGLADNGIFWSGNNGTVRNSILISPDGRNVINMYNQDLSADFNYWGDDISNPNQYAKPDNVNYWYVSQDTNVSFDRLEINSSFVLVNSIPEASPKILSNDLTIYYGLNMFRIQVFDRNGNPAGYADITFYINNHEYHKVTDEKGYASLGFKLKPGSYDIFSQYGGVIVKNKIKVKTTLITKNIYKKVKKSAKFKIKVLNSKGKAFKKQSVKIRFKGKTYKLKTNKNGIAIFKVPKNLKAGKYTIKTNCNGITNSNRIIVKK
;
A
#
# COMPACT_ATOMS: atom_id res chain seq x y z
N MET A 1 -50.55 14.28 7.10
CA MET A 1 -50.17 15.66 7.46
C MET A 1 -49.17 15.62 8.61
N LYS A 2 -48.00 15.97 8.38
CA LYS A 2 -46.90 16.65 9.06
C LYS A 2 -45.59 16.13 8.55
N LYS A 3 -44.95 16.99 7.73
CA LYS A 3 -43.58 16.85 7.23
C LYS A 3 -42.61 17.13 8.37
N TYR A 4 -41.60 16.29 8.55
CA TYR A 4 -40.36 16.65 9.24
C TYR A 4 -39.21 16.50 8.27
N ALA A 5 -38.64 17.65 7.89
CA ALA A 5 -37.39 17.76 7.20
C ALA A 5 -36.27 17.73 8.26
N PHE A 6 -35.26 16.86 8.06
CA PHE A 6 -33.97 16.93 8.77
C PHE A 6 -32.91 17.48 7.81
N PRO A 7 -32.10 18.43 8.23
CA PRO A 7 -31.04 18.97 7.39
C PRO A 7 -29.82 18.05 7.40
N VAL A 8 -29.36 17.71 6.20
CA VAL A 8 -28.07 17.06 5.95
C VAL A 8 -26.98 18.10 6.16
N LEU A 9 -26.13 17.88 7.15
CA LEU A 9 -24.95 18.70 7.40
C LEU A 9 -23.80 18.17 6.54
N PHE A 10 -23.59 18.80 5.36
CA PHE A 10 -22.39 18.63 4.54
C PHE A 10 -21.26 19.43 5.19
N ILE A 11 -20.25 18.76 5.72
CA ILE A 11 -18.97 19.41 6.05
C ILE A 11 -18.08 19.30 4.82
N LEU A 12 -18.16 20.32 3.98
CA LEU A 12 -17.25 20.58 2.89
C LEU A 12 -16.11 21.43 3.47
N ALA A 13 -14.91 20.90 3.55
CA ALA A 13 -13.72 21.71 3.80
C ALA A 13 -13.41 22.48 2.52
N LEU A 14 -13.95 23.68 2.40
CA LEU A 14 -13.65 24.64 1.34
C LEU A 14 -12.38 25.40 1.70
N PHE A 15 -11.37 25.29 0.87
CA PHE A 15 -10.31 26.29 0.81
C PHE A 15 -10.93 27.64 0.42
N LEU A 16 -10.93 28.58 1.35
CA LEU A 16 -11.31 29.96 1.10
C LEU A 16 -10.17 30.66 0.35
N ILE A 17 -10.34 30.79 -0.96
CA ILE A 17 -9.65 31.84 -1.70
C ILE A 17 -10.54 33.09 -1.53
N SER A 18 -10.11 34.01 -0.69
CA SER A 18 -10.73 35.33 -0.58
C SER A 18 -10.31 36.19 -1.76
N SER A 19 -11.20 36.38 -2.73
CA SER A 19 -11.10 37.48 -3.69
C SER A 19 -11.46 38.79 -2.97
N VAL A 20 -10.50 39.64 -2.74
CA VAL A 20 -10.72 41.01 -2.32
C VAL A 20 -11.00 41.85 -3.58
N SER A 21 -12.22 42.38 -3.68
CA SER A 21 -12.57 43.40 -4.68
C SER A 21 -11.95 44.73 -4.30
N ALA A 22 -11.27 45.35 -5.26
CA ALA A 22 -10.74 46.70 -5.13
C ALA A 22 -11.88 47.69 -5.00
N SER A 23 -11.85 48.51 -3.94
CA SER A 23 -12.49 49.81 -3.89
C SER A 23 -11.43 50.84 -3.50
N GLU A 24 -11.40 51.88 -4.30
CA GLU A 24 -10.51 53.03 -4.24
C GLU A 24 -10.36 53.62 -2.83
N LEU A 25 -9.13 53.85 -2.41
CA LEU A 25 -8.76 54.87 -1.42
C LEU A 25 -7.43 55.50 -1.82
N SER A 26 -7.46 56.80 -1.78
CA SER A 26 -6.50 57.84 -2.18
C SER A 26 -5.11 57.72 -1.56
N ASP A 27 -4.13 58.22 -2.35
CA ASP A 27 -2.75 58.55 -1.97
C ASP A 27 -2.63 59.23 -0.60
N ASP A 28 -1.72 58.71 0.20
CA ASP A 28 -0.60 59.43 0.86
C ASP A 28 0.04 58.53 1.94
N ASN A 29 1.36 58.41 1.82
CA ASN A 29 2.35 57.76 2.71
C ASN A 29 2.91 56.42 2.22
N LEU A 30 3.81 56.54 1.24
CA LEU A 30 4.84 55.55 0.97
C LEU A 30 5.92 55.62 2.06
N THR A 31 5.88 54.75 3.03
CA THR A 31 7.08 54.32 3.76
C THR A 31 7.60 53.06 3.08
N GLU A 32 8.85 53.11 2.65
CA GLU A 32 9.61 51.97 2.15
C GLU A 32 9.43 50.79 3.11
N ILE A 33 8.80 49.73 2.60
CA ILE A 33 8.82 48.42 3.26
C ILE A 33 9.96 47.67 2.59
N ASP A 34 10.98 47.34 3.38
CA ASP A 34 12.09 46.45 3.01
C ASP A 34 11.57 45.26 2.21
N GLU A 35 11.99 45.17 0.95
CA GLU A 35 11.89 43.96 0.11
C GLU A 35 12.92 42.95 0.60
N ASP A 36 12.65 42.28 1.73
CA ASP A 36 13.38 41.06 2.15
C ASP A 36 12.49 40.16 3.00
N MET A 37 11.40 39.70 2.43
CA MET A 37 10.77 38.43 2.82
C MET A 37 10.37 37.67 1.56
N GLU A 38 11.33 37.27 0.75
CA GLU A 38 11.20 36.05 -0.02
C GLU A 38 10.99 34.94 1.00
N SER A 39 9.76 34.48 1.15
CA SER A 39 9.49 33.16 1.73
C SER A 39 10.14 32.18 0.78
N THR A 40 11.38 31.81 1.06
CA THR A 40 12.04 30.67 0.45
C THR A 40 11.26 29.42 0.86
N PHE A 41 10.19 29.11 0.13
CA PHE A 41 9.73 27.74 0.02
C PHE A 41 10.90 27.00 -0.64
N HIS A 42 11.74 26.39 0.16
CA HIS A 42 12.71 25.42 -0.31
C HIS A 42 11.90 24.19 -0.72
N ASN A 43 11.43 24.16 -1.97
CA ASN A 43 10.97 22.93 -2.58
C ASN A 43 12.20 22.03 -2.68
N THR A 44 12.24 20.99 -1.89
CA THR A 44 13.28 19.97 -2.01
C THR A 44 13.12 19.26 -3.33
N THR A 45 14.24 19.08 -4.03
CA THR A 45 14.26 18.64 -5.43
C THR A 45 14.52 17.15 -5.57
N PHE A 46 14.34 16.61 -6.78
CA PHE A 46 14.78 15.25 -7.10
C PHE A 46 16.29 15.10 -6.98
N ALA A 47 17.07 16.15 -7.26
CA ALA A 47 18.51 16.14 -7.05
C ALA A 47 18.86 15.95 -5.57
N ASP A 48 18.18 16.67 -4.66
CA ASP A 48 18.36 16.52 -3.21
C ASP A 48 17.98 15.11 -2.73
N LEU A 49 16.87 14.56 -3.23
CA LEU A 49 16.44 13.19 -2.91
C LEU A 49 17.46 12.16 -3.41
N SER A 50 17.94 12.33 -4.66
CA SER A 50 18.96 11.46 -5.26
C SER A 50 20.25 11.48 -4.43
N GLN A 51 20.69 12.64 -3.98
CA GLN A 51 21.86 12.77 -3.13
C GLN A 51 21.66 12.03 -1.79
N LYS A 52 20.51 12.24 -1.12
CA LYS A 52 20.17 11.55 0.14
C LYS A 52 20.13 10.02 -0.02
N ILE A 53 19.59 9.53 -1.14
CA ILE A 53 19.59 8.10 -1.48
C ILE A 53 21.03 7.60 -1.66
N ASN A 54 21.86 8.35 -2.38
CA ASN A 54 23.26 7.99 -2.63
C ASN A 54 24.10 8.02 -1.33
N ASP A 55 23.82 8.90 -0.41
CA ASP A 55 24.52 9.01 0.88
C ASP A 55 24.04 8.00 1.92
N THR A 56 22.88 7.38 1.71
CA THR A 56 22.36 6.36 2.64
C THR A 56 23.17 5.06 2.48
N PRO A 57 23.81 4.56 3.52
CA PRO A 57 24.53 3.30 3.45
C PRO A 57 23.59 2.11 3.14
N GLU A 58 24.16 1.08 2.53
CA GLU A 58 23.45 -0.16 2.24
C GLU A 58 22.81 -0.76 3.50
N ASN A 59 21.63 -1.36 3.38
CA ASN A 59 20.84 -1.95 4.46
C ASN A 59 20.41 -0.96 5.56
N GLN A 60 20.52 0.34 5.31
CA GLN A 60 20.02 1.39 6.22
C GLN A 60 18.68 1.96 5.75
N THR A 61 18.07 2.76 6.62
CA THR A 61 16.80 3.42 6.35
C THR A 61 17.02 4.91 6.16
N LEU A 62 16.68 5.42 4.98
CA LEU A 62 16.46 6.82 4.73
C LEU A 62 15.02 7.17 5.16
N THR A 63 14.85 8.08 6.09
CA THR A 63 13.53 8.63 6.43
C THR A 63 13.43 10.02 5.83
N LEU A 64 12.44 10.24 4.98
CA LEU A 64 12.19 11.54 4.37
C LEU A 64 11.70 12.52 5.44
N THR A 65 12.02 13.77 5.28
CA THR A 65 11.68 14.88 6.19
C THR A 65 10.86 15.96 5.52
N ASP A 66 10.78 15.91 4.19
CA ASP A 66 10.16 16.92 3.35
C ASP A 66 9.45 16.25 2.15
N ASP A 67 8.62 17.00 1.48
CA ASP A 67 8.09 16.65 0.16
C ASP A 67 9.14 16.97 -0.91
N TYR A 68 9.14 16.22 -2.02
CA TYR A 68 10.10 16.38 -3.12
C TYR A 68 9.36 16.59 -4.43
N GLN A 69 9.86 17.54 -5.22
CA GLN A 69 9.30 17.83 -6.53
C GLN A 69 10.37 17.76 -7.62
N TYR A 70 9.97 17.23 -8.79
CA TYR A 70 10.84 17.22 -9.96
C TYR A 70 11.03 18.65 -10.48
N ASP A 71 12.28 19.06 -10.61
CA ASP A 71 12.73 20.39 -11.00
C ASP A 71 13.56 20.40 -12.30
N GLY A 72 13.65 19.24 -12.97
CA GLY A 72 14.47 19.03 -14.16
C GLY A 72 15.51 17.93 -13.98
N GLY A 73 16.25 17.61 -15.02
CA GLY A 73 17.28 16.59 -14.99
C GLY A 73 16.85 15.28 -15.66
N ASP A 74 17.29 14.12 -15.11
CA ASP A 74 17.01 12.82 -15.71
C ASP A 74 15.53 12.45 -15.61
N ILE A 75 14.92 12.25 -16.76
CA ILE A 75 13.51 11.85 -16.89
C ILE A 75 13.26 10.36 -16.61
N HIS A 76 14.33 9.56 -16.51
CA HIS A 76 14.23 8.10 -16.26
C HIS A 76 14.05 7.74 -14.78
N GLY A 77 14.05 8.73 -13.91
CA GLY A 77 13.86 8.60 -12.48
C GLY A 77 15.14 8.37 -11.68
N ILE A 78 15.05 8.59 -10.38
CA ILE A 78 16.17 8.40 -9.45
C ILE A 78 16.49 6.91 -9.34
N VAL A 79 17.76 6.54 -9.59
CA VAL A 79 18.20 5.16 -9.56
C VAL A 79 18.44 4.71 -8.11
N ILE A 80 17.83 3.58 -7.73
CA ILE A 80 18.08 2.89 -6.45
C ILE A 80 18.83 1.60 -6.76
N SER A 81 20.18 1.66 -6.68
CA SER A 81 21.09 0.57 -7.04
C SER A 81 21.68 -0.19 -5.86
N LYS A 82 21.20 0.04 -4.65
CA LYS A 82 21.63 -0.64 -3.42
C LYS A 82 20.45 -0.97 -2.52
N SER A 83 20.59 -2.04 -1.72
CA SER A 83 19.56 -2.49 -0.76
C SER A 83 19.37 -1.47 0.34
N ILE A 84 18.32 -0.67 0.27
CA ILE A 84 17.96 0.34 1.28
C ILE A 84 16.48 0.31 1.58
N THR A 85 16.09 0.88 2.72
CA THR A 85 14.71 1.21 3.02
C THR A 85 14.50 2.71 2.89
N ILE A 86 13.53 3.13 2.08
CA ILE A 86 13.07 4.53 2.07
C ILE A 86 11.74 4.60 2.81
N ASP A 87 11.72 5.30 3.93
CA ASP A 87 10.52 5.60 4.72
C ASP A 87 10.08 7.04 4.43
N GLY A 88 9.04 7.18 3.63
CA GLY A 88 8.51 8.49 3.28
C GLY A 88 7.92 9.26 4.45
N ALA A 89 7.63 8.59 5.58
CA ALA A 89 6.98 9.22 6.75
C ALA A 89 5.66 9.96 6.44
N GLY A 90 5.04 9.67 5.28
CA GLY A 90 3.83 10.31 4.76
C GLY A 90 4.10 11.45 3.76
N HIS A 91 5.36 11.73 3.45
CA HIS A 91 5.74 12.75 2.48
C HIS A 91 5.41 12.36 1.04
N THR A 92 5.32 13.38 0.20
CA THR A 92 4.98 13.28 -1.22
C THR A 92 6.24 13.41 -2.08
N ILE A 93 6.30 12.60 -3.14
CA ILE A 93 7.28 12.75 -4.21
C ILE A 93 6.49 13.00 -5.50
N ASP A 94 6.58 14.22 -6.02
CA ASP A 94 5.83 14.70 -7.18
C ASP A 94 6.74 14.84 -8.39
N ALA A 95 6.50 14.04 -9.41
CA ALA A 95 7.27 14.11 -10.66
C ALA A 95 6.73 15.14 -11.66
N ASN A 96 5.68 15.90 -11.30
CA ASN A 96 5.13 16.99 -12.12
C ASN A 96 4.82 16.57 -13.58
N HIS A 97 4.40 15.32 -13.79
CA HIS A 97 4.18 14.69 -15.12
C HIS A 97 5.38 14.74 -16.07
N SER A 98 6.57 15.01 -15.57
CA SER A 98 7.77 15.28 -16.40
C SER A 98 8.88 14.26 -16.24
N SER A 99 8.76 13.32 -15.29
CA SER A 99 9.77 12.29 -15.03
C SER A 99 9.11 11.03 -14.43
N ARG A 100 9.79 9.89 -14.55
CA ARG A 100 9.61 8.77 -13.62
C ARG A 100 10.13 9.18 -12.24
N ILE A 101 9.59 8.59 -11.17
CA ILE A 101 10.09 8.90 -9.82
C ILE A 101 11.29 8.02 -9.49
N PHE A 102 11.14 6.68 -9.55
CA PHE A 102 12.23 5.76 -9.22
C PHE A 102 12.49 4.72 -10.32
N ASN A 103 13.77 4.39 -10.51
CA ASN A 103 14.24 3.20 -11.20
C ASN A 103 14.97 2.30 -10.19
N VAL A 104 14.31 1.21 -9.75
CA VAL A 104 14.82 0.32 -8.70
C VAL A 104 15.48 -0.88 -9.33
N THR A 105 16.81 -0.95 -9.23
CA THR A 105 17.61 -2.03 -9.81
C THR A 105 18.18 -2.98 -8.75
N ALA A 106 18.27 -2.55 -7.51
CA ALA A 106 18.80 -3.38 -6.43
C ALA A 106 17.75 -4.33 -5.84
N ASP A 107 18.23 -5.45 -5.33
CA ASP A 107 17.44 -6.40 -4.56
C ASP A 107 17.14 -5.89 -3.14
N ASN A 108 16.10 -6.45 -2.52
CA ASN A 108 15.73 -6.22 -1.13
C ASN A 108 15.43 -4.74 -0.78
N VAL A 109 15.11 -3.91 -1.75
CA VAL A 109 14.70 -2.52 -1.49
C VAL A 109 13.31 -2.50 -0.87
N VAL A 110 13.10 -1.61 0.10
CA VAL A 110 11.82 -1.38 0.74
C VAL A 110 11.40 0.08 0.59
N LEU A 111 10.26 0.32 -0.04
CA LEU A 111 9.62 1.64 -0.11
C LEU A 111 8.37 1.62 0.75
N LYS A 112 8.22 2.57 1.67
CA LYS A 112 7.08 2.60 2.57
C LYS A 112 6.68 4.00 2.99
N ASN A 113 5.37 4.17 3.25
CA ASN A 113 4.78 5.43 3.72
C ASN A 113 5.06 6.62 2.79
N ILE A 114 5.03 6.42 1.48
CA ILE A 114 5.33 7.43 0.45
C ILE A 114 4.09 7.70 -0.37
N ASN A 115 3.85 8.96 -0.73
CA ASN A 115 2.86 9.36 -1.71
C ASN A 115 3.56 9.65 -3.04
N PHE A 116 3.37 8.78 -4.04
CA PHE A 116 3.91 8.92 -5.40
C PHE A 116 2.88 9.60 -6.29
N VAL A 117 3.15 10.79 -6.78
CA VAL A 117 2.19 11.53 -7.60
C VAL A 117 2.80 12.01 -8.91
N ASN A 118 1.95 12.06 -9.95
CA ASN A 118 2.25 12.67 -11.24
C ASN A 118 3.52 12.12 -11.91
N GLY A 119 3.86 10.86 -11.66
CA GLY A 119 4.96 10.17 -12.34
C GLY A 119 4.64 9.94 -13.81
N ASN A 120 5.63 10.09 -14.69
CA ASN A 120 5.46 9.88 -16.13
C ASN A 120 6.69 9.16 -16.71
N ALA A 121 6.47 7.98 -17.27
CA ALA A 121 7.51 7.24 -17.97
C ALA A 121 7.71 7.79 -19.38
N LEU A 122 8.37 8.94 -19.51
CA LEU A 122 8.71 9.58 -20.77
C LEU A 122 9.78 8.75 -21.51
N GLY A 123 9.37 7.77 -22.28
CA GLY A 123 10.26 6.95 -23.11
C GLY A 123 10.08 7.23 -24.59
N LYS A 124 11.07 7.87 -25.24
CA LYS A 124 11.15 7.85 -26.69
C LYS A 124 11.68 6.49 -27.14
N TYR A 125 10.84 5.74 -27.89
CA TYR A 125 11.22 4.65 -28.80
C TYR A 125 12.39 3.71 -28.42
N PHE A 126 12.11 2.41 -28.32
CA PHE A 126 13.05 1.28 -28.47
C PHE A 126 13.94 0.84 -27.30
N ASN A 127 13.78 1.30 -26.08
CA ASN A 127 14.50 0.70 -24.95
C ASN A 127 13.58 -0.15 -24.08
N SER A 128 14.10 -1.29 -23.60
CA SER A 128 13.45 -2.27 -22.72
C SER A 128 13.03 -1.76 -21.34
N GLU A 129 13.15 -0.46 -21.08
CA GLU A 129 12.89 0.20 -19.79
C GLU A 129 11.63 1.07 -19.81
N VAL A 130 10.66 0.73 -20.63
CA VAL A 130 9.43 1.51 -20.78
C VAL A 130 8.41 1.08 -19.73
N GLY A 131 7.66 2.05 -19.21
CA GLY A 131 6.59 1.83 -18.23
C GLY A 131 6.98 2.13 -16.80
N GLY A 132 5.99 2.08 -15.91
CA GLY A 132 6.13 2.48 -14.52
C GLY A 132 6.30 4.00 -14.36
N GLY A 133 5.20 4.74 -14.49
CA GLY A 133 5.25 6.20 -14.37
C GLY A 133 5.84 6.67 -13.04
N ALA A 134 5.50 5.99 -11.96
CA ALA A 134 6.17 6.22 -10.67
C ALA A 134 7.42 5.35 -10.53
N ILE A 135 7.32 4.03 -10.77
CA ILE A 135 8.41 3.10 -10.45
C ILE A 135 8.61 2.07 -11.57
N HIS A 136 9.83 1.98 -12.06
CA HIS A 136 10.33 0.82 -12.80
C HIS A 136 11.16 -0.05 -11.86
N TRP A 137 10.77 -1.32 -11.67
CA TRP A 137 11.38 -2.21 -10.66
C TRP A 137 11.93 -3.49 -11.29
N THR A 138 13.24 -3.71 -11.20
CA THR A 138 13.91 -4.91 -11.69
C THR A 138 14.55 -5.76 -10.59
N GLY A 139 14.83 -5.18 -9.43
CA GLY A 139 15.42 -5.90 -8.30
C GLY A 139 14.49 -6.96 -7.70
N ALA A 140 15.05 -8.06 -7.20
CA ALA A 140 14.31 -9.12 -6.55
C ALA A 140 13.99 -8.81 -5.08
N ASN A 141 13.00 -9.51 -4.50
CA ASN A 141 12.60 -9.44 -3.08
C ASN A 141 12.19 -8.03 -2.62
N GLY A 142 11.78 -7.17 -3.53
CA GLY A 142 11.38 -5.80 -3.22
C GLY A 142 10.05 -5.72 -2.47
N GLN A 143 9.86 -4.62 -1.73
CA GLN A 143 8.63 -4.39 -0.98
C GLN A 143 8.17 -2.95 -1.13
N VAL A 144 6.88 -2.77 -1.45
CA VAL A 144 6.17 -1.48 -1.39
C VAL A 144 5.05 -1.62 -0.37
N PHE A 145 5.09 -0.80 0.66
CA PHE A 145 4.19 -0.94 1.80
C PHE A 145 3.62 0.40 2.25
N ASN A 146 2.28 0.46 2.45
CA ASN A 146 1.58 1.66 2.95
C ASN A 146 1.89 2.91 2.11
N CYS A 147 1.84 2.77 0.78
CA CYS A 147 2.11 3.85 -0.17
C CYS A 147 0.83 4.21 -0.95
N SER A 148 0.80 5.43 -1.47
CA SER A 148 -0.22 5.85 -2.43
C SER A 148 0.41 6.20 -3.78
N PHE A 149 -0.33 5.88 -4.86
CA PHE A 149 0.07 6.15 -6.24
C PHE A 149 -1.08 6.86 -6.93
N THR A 150 -0.89 8.13 -7.28
CA THR A 150 -1.97 8.94 -7.86
C THR A 150 -1.52 9.64 -9.11
N ASN A 151 -2.34 9.57 -10.18
CA ASN A 151 -2.14 10.26 -11.45
C ASN A 151 -0.80 9.91 -12.14
N ASN A 152 -0.28 8.69 -11.98
CA ASN A 152 0.95 8.28 -12.65
C ASN A 152 0.63 7.70 -14.04
N THR A 153 1.48 7.97 -15.01
CA THR A 153 1.29 7.59 -16.42
C THR A 153 2.46 6.75 -16.93
N GLY A 154 2.14 5.56 -17.43
CA GLY A 154 3.15 4.62 -17.98
C GLY A 154 3.55 4.89 -19.43
N SER A 155 2.87 5.79 -20.14
CA SER A 155 3.18 6.12 -21.54
C SER A 155 3.63 7.55 -21.71
N GLY A 156 4.75 7.73 -22.41
CA GLY A 156 5.32 9.04 -22.71
C GLY A 156 4.75 9.76 -23.92
N ILE A 157 3.69 9.27 -24.57
CA ILE A 157 3.09 9.95 -25.73
C ILE A 157 1.58 9.74 -25.71
N GLU A 158 0.84 10.82 -25.67
CA GLU A 158 -0.54 10.90 -26.14
C GLU A 158 -0.55 10.78 -27.67
N ASP A 159 -0.24 9.61 -28.21
CA ASP A 159 -0.51 9.34 -29.61
C ASP A 159 -1.89 8.71 -29.68
N ASP A 160 -2.85 9.49 -30.12
CA ASP A 160 -4.14 9.00 -30.61
C ASP A 160 -3.87 7.83 -31.57
N PRO A 161 -4.37 6.59 -31.31
CA PRO A 161 -4.25 5.49 -32.23
C PRO A 161 -4.91 5.78 -33.58
N PHE A 162 -5.64 6.88 -33.68
CA PHE A 162 -6.25 7.42 -34.89
C PHE A 162 -5.53 8.65 -35.45
N ASP A 163 -4.35 9.00 -34.92
CA ASP A 163 -3.49 10.00 -35.55
C ASP A 163 -2.97 9.40 -36.87
N LYS A 164 -3.84 9.45 -37.82
CA LYS A 164 -3.59 9.11 -39.23
C LYS A 164 -2.86 10.31 -39.80
N GLU A 165 -1.56 10.21 -39.99
CA GLU A 165 -0.93 11.09 -40.97
C GLU A 165 -1.57 10.77 -42.32
N ASP A 166 -2.55 11.53 -42.72
CA ASP A 166 -3.06 11.56 -44.08
C ASP A 166 -1.95 12.15 -44.95
N GLU A 167 -1.07 11.29 -45.43
CA GLU A 167 -0.09 11.67 -46.43
C GLU A 167 -0.77 11.63 -47.80
N THR A 168 -0.91 12.79 -48.39
CA THR A 168 -1.39 12.91 -49.76
C THR A 168 -0.21 12.57 -50.71
N VAL A 169 -0.20 11.39 -51.24
CA VAL A 169 0.79 10.99 -52.25
C VAL A 169 0.17 11.17 -53.62
N VAL A 170 0.82 11.95 -54.47
CA VAL A 170 0.45 12.06 -55.90
C VAL A 170 1.10 10.90 -56.64
N GLY A 171 0.28 9.98 -57.13
CA GLY A 171 0.76 8.87 -57.98
C GLY A 171 1.39 9.36 -59.27
N GLU A 172 2.21 8.53 -59.91
CA GLU A 172 2.89 8.85 -61.20
C GLU A 172 1.90 9.17 -62.34
N ASP A 173 0.62 8.85 -62.15
CA ASP A 173 -0.48 9.12 -63.05
C ASP A 173 -1.28 10.41 -62.70
N GLY A 174 -0.79 11.18 -61.73
CA GLY A 174 -1.41 12.42 -61.27
C GLY A 174 -2.65 12.23 -60.39
N GLN A 175 -3.00 11.00 -60.01
CA GLN A 175 -4.08 10.76 -59.05
C GLN A 175 -3.61 11.05 -57.62
N ILE A 176 -4.47 11.74 -56.83
CA ILE A 176 -4.26 11.97 -55.44
C ILE A 176 -4.68 10.71 -54.67
N LEU A 177 -3.71 9.97 -54.15
CA LEU A 177 -3.93 8.83 -53.29
C LEU A 177 -3.81 9.28 -51.84
N HIS A 178 -4.89 9.19 -51.11
CA HIS A 178 -4.87 9.26 -49.65
C HIS A 178 -4.31 7.95 -49.10
N VAL A 179 -3.00 7.94 -48.83
CA VAL A 179 -2.33 6.79 -48.22
C VAL A 179 -2.44 6.97 -46.69
N VAL A 180 -3.38 6.27 -46.10
CA VAL A 180 -3.40 6.08 -44.63
C VAL A 180 -2.22 5.15 -44.29
N ARG A 181 -1.07 5.70 -43.99
CA ARG A 181 0.03 4.93 -43.42
C ARG A 181 -0.32 4.60 -41.98
N THR A 182 -0.86 3.41 -41.75
CA THR A 182 -0.75 2.80 -40.43
C THR A 182 0.74 2.63 -40.16
N ARG A 183 1.32 3.41 -39.26
CA ARG A 183 2.70 3.14 -38.82
C ARG A 183 2.76 1.68 -38.40
N PRO A 184 3.80 0.90 -38.83
CA PRO A 184 3.95 -0.45 -38.35
C PRO A 184 3.92 -0.34 -36.81
N MET A 185 3.07 -1.15 -36.19
CA MET A 185 3.07 -1.33 -34.73
C MET A 185 4.42 -1.94 -34.35
N GLY A 186 5.47 -1.12 -34.35
CA GLY A 186 6.71 -1.43 -33.66
C GLY A 186 6.31 -1.60 -32.21
N ALA A 187 6.70 -2.71 -31.60
CA ALA A 187 6.35 -3.12 -30.28
C ALA A 187 6.59 -1.97 -29.27
N ARG A 188 5.62 -1.08 -29.12
CA ARG A 188 5.57 -0.10 -28.06
C ARG A 188 5.10 -0.87 -26.85
N ILE A 189 5.98 -1.06 -25.89
CA ILE A 189 5.66 -1.74 -24.65
C ILE A 189 5.51 -0.66 -23.59
N ASN A 190 4.35 -0.04 -23.52
CA ASN A 190 4.00 0.87 -22.44
C ASN A 190 3.38 0.03 -21.31
N GLU A 191 4.02 -0.08 -20.18
CA GLU A 191 3.60 -0.99 -19.11
C GLU A 191 3.46 -0.25 -17.79
N GLY A 192 2.40 -0.57 -17.03
CA GLY A 192 2.22 -0.10 -15.68
C GLY A 192 2.13 1.43 -15.54
N GLY A 193 0.92 1.97 -15.40
CA GLY A 193 0.74 3.41 -15.18
C GLY A 193 1.52 3.92 -13.97
N ALA A 194 1.43 3.22 -12.85
CA ALA A 194 2.22 3.54 -11.66
C ALA A 194 3.49 2.69 -11.58
N ILE A 195 3.37 1.36 -11.65
CA ILE A 195 4.50 0.45 -11.43
C ILE A 195 4.63 -0.55 -12.57
N THR A 196 5.82 -0.68 -13.13
CA THR A 196 6.25 -1.86 -13.88
C THR A 196 7.16 -2.69 -13.00
N TRP A 197 6.72 -3.89 -12.65
CA TRP A 197 7.45 -4.79 -11.75
C TRP A 197 8.00 -6.00 -12.50
N ARG A 198 9.32 -6.12 -12.60
CA ARG A 198 10.02 -7.22 -13.28
C ARG A 198 10.78 -8.13 -12.31
N GLY A 199 11.11 -7.66 -11.12
CA GLY A 199 11.83 -8.43 -10.11
C GLY A 199 11.00 -9.59 -9.54
N GLU A 200 11.68 -10.67 -9.15
CA GLU A 200 11.03 -11.82 -8.52
C GLU A 200 10.73 -11.58 -7.04
N ASN A 201 9.78 -12.36 -6.49
CA ASN A 201 9.41 -12.38 -5.07
C ASN A 201 8.98 -11.01 -4.50
N GLY A 202 8.50 -10.12 -5.36
CA GLY A 202 8.07 -8.79 -4.96
C GLY A 202 6.78 -8.79 -4.14
N THR A 203 6.59 -7.75 -3.34
CA THR A 203 5.36 -7.57 -2.55
C THR A 203 4.90 -6.13 -2.57
N VAL A 204 3.63 -5.92 -2.95
CA VAL A 204 2.91 -4.65 -2.78
C VAL A 204 1.82 -4.89 -1.74
N SER A 205 1.80 -4.11 -0.66
CA SER A 205 0.81 -4.32 0.41
C SER A 205 0.35 -3.03 1.06
N ASN A 206 -0.95 -3.00 1.44
CA ASN A 206 -1.59 -1.85 2.06
C ASN A 206 -1.38 -0.55 1.25
N CYS A 207 -1.49 -0.65 -0.08
CA CYS A 207 -1.26 0.47 -0.99
C CYS A 207 -2.56 0.92 -1.68
N THR A 208 -2.60 2.18 -2.09
CA THR A 208 -3.72 2.73 -2.85
C THR A 208 -3.24 3.21 -4.21
N PHE A 209 -3.91 2.76 -5.27
CA PHE A 209 -3.65 3.16 -6.65
C PHE A 209 -4.88 3.88 -7.21
N ARG A 210 -4.75 5.16 -7.53
CA ARG A 210 -5.85 6.00 -8.00
C ARG A 210 -5.48 6.76 -9.26
N ASN A 211 -6.35 6.69 -10.29
CA ASN A 211 -6.23 7.45 -11.54
C ASN A 211 -4.88 7.25 -12.25
N ASN A 212 -4.25 6.08 -12.10
CA ASN A 212 -3.04 5.78 -12.87
C ASN A 212 -3.44 5.26 -14.24
N HIS A 213 -2.65 5.58 -15.25
CA HIS A 213 -3.02 5.32 -16.64
C HIS A 213 -1.84 4.83 -17.47
N VAL A 214 -2.13 3.98 -18.47
CA VAL A 214 -1.23 3.61 -19.54
C VAL A 214 -1.96 3.69 -20.88
N GLY A 215 -1.30 4.21 -21.89
CA GLY A 215 -1.87 4.38 -23.23
C GLY A 215 -2.05 3.07 -23.99
N TYR A 216 -2.80 3.14 -25.09
CA TYR A 216 -2.99 2.03 -26.03
C TYR A 216 -1.66 1.61 -26.67
N PRO A 217 -1.39 0.31 -26.97
CA PRO A 217 -2.26 -0.87 -26.76
C PRO A 217 -1.96 -1.65 -25.47
N ASP A 218 -1.31 -1.07 -24.50
CA ASP A 218 -0.69 -1.77 -23.38
C ASP A 218 -1.54 -1.83 -22.12
N GLY A 219 -1.03 -2.51 -21.09
CA GLY A 219 -1.82 -2.92 -19.93
C GLY A 219 -1.20 -2.60 -18.58
N GLY A 220 -2.01 -2.86 -17.54
CA GLY A 220 -1.67 -2.57 -16.18
C GLY A 220 -1.80 -1.08 -15.86
N GLY A 221 -3.00 -0.50 -15.95
CA GLY A 221 -3.21 0.92 -15.69
C GLY A 221 -2.62 1.42 -14.38
N ALA A 222 -2.60 0.57 -13.35
CA ALA A 222 -1.81 0.81 -12.14
C ALA A 222 -0.51 0.00 -12.15
N ILE A 223 -0.59 -1.33 -12.30
CA ILE A 223 0.58 -2.21 -12.19
C ILE A 223 0.64 -3.16 -13.39
N CYS A 224 1.79 -3.21 -14.07
CA CYS A 224 2.18 -4.33 -14.90
C CYS A 224 3.18 -5.21 -14.13
N TRP A 225 2.77 -6.43 -13.81
CA TRP A 225 3.57 -7.38 -13.04
C TRP A 225 4.14 -8.50 -13.93
N ARG A 226 5.45 -8.57 -14.06
CA ARG A 226 6.16 -9.58 -14.87
C ARG A 226 7.01 -10.54 -14.05
N GLY A 227 7.40 -10.17 -12.82
CA GLY A 227 8.21 -11.00 -11.93
C GLY A 227 7.43 -12.20 -11.38
N ASN A 228 8.11 -13.32 -11.17
CA ASN A 228 7.52 -14.50 -10.57
C ASN A 228 7.35 -14.36 -9.06
N ASN A 229 6.44 -15.14 -8.48
CA ASN A 229 6.15 -15.21 -7.04
C ASN A 229 5.74 -13.85 -6.44
N GLY A 230 5.15 -12.97 -7.24
CA GLY A 230 4.71 -11.66 -6.81
C GLY A 230 3.47 -11.70 -5.92
N LYS A 231 3.29 -10.65 -5.11
CA LYS A 231 2.13 -10.55 -4.19
C LYS A 231 1.57 -9.15 -4.15
N ILE A 232 0.24 -9.04 -4.29
CA ILE A 232 -0.53 -7.82 -3.99
C ILE A 232 -1.47 -8.16 -2.85
N ILE A 233 -1.38 -7.44 -1.72
CA ILE A 233 -2.12 -7.76 -0.51
C ILE A 233 -2.74 -6.50 0.08
N ASP A 234 -3.99 -6.58 0.57
CA ASP A 234 -4.69 -5.48 1.28
C ASP A 234 -4.62 -4.13 0.53
N SER A 235 -4.68 -4.14 -0.80
CA SER A 235 -4.48 -2.94 -1.62
C SER A 235 -5.76 -2.52 -2.34
N VAL A 236 -5.84 -1.24 -2.70
CA VAL A 236 -7.05 -0.64 -3.28
C VAL A 236 -6.73 -0.03 -4.64
N PHE A 237 -7.53 -0.38 -5.65
CA PHE A 237 -7.39 0.08 -7.03
C PHE A 237 -8.65 0.83 -7.46
N LEU A 238 -8.53 2.13 -7.73
CA LEU A 238 -9.65 3.02 -8.05
C LEU A 238 -9.38 3.80 -9.33
N ASN A 239 -10.30 3.70 -10.30
CA ASN A 239 -10.29 4.50 -11.53
C ASN A 239 -8.94 4.48 -12.28
N ASN A 240 -8.23 3.36 -12.26
CA ASN A 240 -7.05 3.21 -13.09
C ASN A 240 -7.47 2.81 -14.51
N GLY A 241 -6.69 3.15 -15.52
CA GLY A 241 -7.05 2.99 -16.91
C GLY A 241 -5.95 2.41 -17.79
N ALA A 242 -6.31 1.43 -18.63
CA ALA A 242 -5.47 0.83 -19.66
C ALA A 242 -6.34 0.16 -20.72
N TRP A 243 -5.74 -0.26 -21.83
CA TRP A 243 -6.44 -1.11 -22.81
C TRP A 243 -6.64 -2.53 -22.28
N VAL A 244 -5.67 -3.06 -21.55
CA VAL A 244 -5.70 -4.40 -20.97
C VAL A 244 -5.36 -4.31 -19.47
N GLY A 245 -6.17 -4.92 -18.60
CA GLY A 245 -5.95 -4.88 -17.16
C GLY A 245 -5.93 -3.45 -16.62
N CYS A 246 -7.08 -2.79 -16.61
CA CYS A 246 -7.16 -1.38 -16.18
C CYS A 246 -6.51 -1.11 -14.82
N ALA A 247 -6.55 -2.07 -13.89
CA ALA A 247 -5.82 -1.98 -12.64
C ALA A 247 -4.49 -2.74 -12.73
N VAL A 248 -4.54 -4.04 -13.06
CA VAL A 248 -3.39 -4.92 -13.03
C VAL A 248 -3.31 -5.77 -14.29
N GLU A 249 -2.16 -5.75 -14.94
CA GLU A 249 -1.76 -6.76 -15.90
C GLU A 249 -0.74 -7.69 -15.25
N TRP A 250 -1.09 -8.97 -15.12
CA TRP A 250 -0.23 -9.97 -14.47
C TRP A 250 0.33 -10.98 -15.47
N ARG A 251 1.64 -11.05 -15.60
CA ARG A 251 2.33 -11.96 -16.54
C ARG A 251 3.27 -12.94 -15.83
N GLY A 252 3.67 -12.66 -14.57
CA GLY A 252 4.54 -13.53 -13.79
C GLY A 252 3.84 -14.81 -13.31
N GLU A 253 4.62 -15.84 -13.03
CA GLU A 253 4.11 -17.10 -12.48
C GLU A 253 3.94 -17.05 -10.96
N ASN A 254 3.10 -17.93 -10.41
CA ASN A 254 2.83 -18.08 -8.97
C ASN A 254 2.39 -16.78 -8.29
N GLY A 255 1.65 -15.95 -9.00
CA GLY A 255 1.18 -14.67 -8.49
C GLY A 255 0.04 -14.80 -7.48
N LEU A 256 -0.02 -13.86 -6.54
CA LEU A 256 -1.07 -13.82 -5.52
C LEU A 256 -1.64 -12.41 -5.39
N ILE A 257 -2.96 -12.28 -5.59
CA ILE A 257 -3.73 -11.11 -5.16
C ILE A 257 -4.63 -11.54 -4.01
N LEU A 258 -4.51 -10.89 -2.85
CA LEU A 258 -5.22 -11.25 -1.64
C LEU A 258 -5.83 -10.03 -0.96
N SER A 259 -7.09 -10.13 -0.53
CA SER A 259 -7.79 -9.09 0.27
C SER A 259 -7.75 -7.69 -0.33
N SER A 260 -7.74 -7.59 -1.64
CA SER A 260 -7.61 -6.32 -2.35
C SER A 260 -8.95 -5.89 -2.96
N LYS A 261 -9.09 -4.59 -3.24
CA LYS A 261 -10.33 -4.02 -3.74
C LYS A 261 -10.09 -3.41 -5.12
N PHE A 262 -10.97 -3.75 -6.06
CA PHE A 262 -10.89 -3.28 -7.45
C PHE A 262 -12.20 -2.62 -7.84
N PHE A 263 -12.11 -1.34 -8.23
CA PHE A 263 -13.21 -0.54 -8.74
C PHE A 263 -12.66 0.38 -9.83
N ASN A 264 -12.59 -0.14 -11.05
CA ASN A 264 -11.97 0.56 -12.16
C ASN A 264 -12.94 0.73 -13.32
N ARG A 265 -13.02 1.95 -13.85
CA ARG A 265 -13.72 2.31 -15.06
C ARG A 265 -12.67 2.51 -16.14
N GLY A 266 -12.51 1.55 -17.02
CA GLY A 266 -11.56 1.64 -18.13
C GLY A 266 -12.24 1.62 -19.50
N LEU A 267 -11.51 2.04 -20.51
CA LEU A 267 -11.93 1.89 -21.90
C LEU A 267 -11.95 0.42 -22.36
N ALA A 268 -11.25 -0.43 -21.62
CA ALA A 268 -11.14 -1.86 -21.86
C ALA A 268 -11.95 -2.72 -20.89
N ASP A 269 -12.15 -3.98 -21.28
CA ASP A 269 -13.13 -4.89 -20.70
C ASP A 269 -12.77 -5.52 -19.37
N ASN A 270 -11.63 -5.17 -18.71
CA ASN A 270 -11.20 -5.88 -17.52
C ASN A 270 -10.40 -5.04 -16.52
N GLY A 271 -10.67 -5.23 -15.23
CA GLY A 271 -9.89 -4.64 -14.13
C GLY A 271 -8.54 -5.34 -13.96
N ILE A 272 -8.53 -6.67 -14.09
CA ILE A 272 -7.35 -7.53 -13.99
C ILE A 272 -7.21 -8.35 -15.27
N PHE A 273 -6.07 -8.28 -15.92
CA PHE A 273 -5.68 -9.20 -17.00
C PHE A 273 -4.61 -10.15 -16.48
N TRP A 274 -4.84 -11.44 -16.62
CA TRP A 274 -3.93 -12.47 -16.12
C TRP A 274 -3.46 -13.41 -17.21
N SER A 275 -2.16 -13.49 -17.43
CA SER A 275 -1.54 -14.41 -18.39
C SER A 275 -0.48 -15.32 -17.77
N GLY A 276 -0.09 -15.11 -16.51
CA GLY A 276 0.86 -15.97 -15.80
C GLY A 276 0.24 -17.31 -15.36
N ASN A 277 1.09 -18.32 -15.16
CA ASN A 277 0.68 -19.63 -14.67
C ASN A 277 0.54 -19.63 -13.14
N ASN A 278 -0.27 -20.58 -12.61
CA ASN A 278 -0.40 -20.88 -11.19
C ASN A 278 -0.73 -19.64 -10.33
N GLY A 279 -1.69 -18.84 -10.80
CA GLY A 279 -2.11 -17.62 -10.13
C GLY A 279 -3.24 -17.82 -9.12
N THR A 280 -3.38 -16.85 -8.21
CA THR A 280 -4.47 -16.83 -7.25
C THR A 280 -4.97 -15.40 -7.00
N VAL A 281 -6.29 -15.18 -7.17
CA VAL A 281 -7.00 -13.96 -6.73
C VAL A 281 -8.06 -14.39 -5.73
N ARG A 282 -7.93 -13.99 -4.46
CA ARG A 282 -8.81 -14.45 -3.38
C ARG A 282 -9.13 -13.37 -2.35
N ASN A 283 -10.26 -13.58 -1.66
CA ASN A 283 -10.73 -12.74 -0.56
C ASN A 283 -10.74 -11.25 -0.94
N SER A 284 -11.00 -10.99 -2.21
CA SER A 284 -10.94 -9.64 -2.80
C SER A 284 -12.33 -9.16 -3.22
N ILE A 285 -12.48 -7.86 -3.30
CA ILE A 285 -13.70 -7.20 -3.77
C ILE A 285 -13.46 -6.78 -5.21
N LEU A 286 -14.22 -7.38 -6.12
CA LEU A 286 -14.06 -7.24 -7.55
C LEU A 286 -15.34 -6.66 -8.13
N ILE A 287 -15.43 -5.34 -8.30
CA ILE A 287 -16.63 -4.66 -8.78
C ILE A 287 -16.37 -4.03 -10.13
N SER A 288 -17.23 -4.38 -11.10
CA SER A 288 -17.28 -3.72 -12.40
C SER A 288 -18.48 -2.77 -12.45
N PRO A 289 -18.27 -1.46 -12.38
CA PRO A 289 -19.38 -0.49 -12.41
C PRO A 289 -20.11 -0.48 -13.74
N ASP A 290 -19.50 -0.97 -14.81
CA ASP A 290 -20.05 -0.95 -16.17
C ASP A 290 -20.53 -2.34 -16.64
N GLY A 291 -20.60 -3.33 -15.75
CA GLY A 291 -21.03 -4.69 -16.06
C GLY A 291 -20.06 -5.47 -16.96
N ARG A 292 -18.80 -5.05 -17.05
CA ARG A 292 -17.77 -5.67 -17.87
C ARG A 292 -16.98 -6.73 -17.08
N ASN A 293 -16.17 -7.53 -17.77
CA ASN A 293 -15.33 -8.53 -17.11
C ASN A 293 -14.36 -7.87 -16.11
N VAL A 294 -14.37 -8.31 -14.86
CA VAL A 294 -13.40 -7.82 -13.87
C VAL A 294 -12.07 -8.54 -14.01
N ILE A 295 -12.10 -9.84 -14.33
CA ILE A 295 -10.91 -10.64 -14.59
C ILE A 295 -11.01 -11.21 -16.00
N ASN A 296 -9.96 -10.98 -16.81
CA ASN A 296 -9.76 -11.66 -18.08
C ASN A 296 -8.51 -12.54 -17.96
N MET A 297 -8.68 -13.83 -18.16
CA MET A 297 -7.62 -14.83 -18.03
C MET A 297 -7.27 -15.38 -19.40
N TYR A 298 -6.01 -15.28 -19.75
CA TYR A 298 -5.49 -15.93 -20.96
C TYR A 298 -5.11 -17.39 -20.70
N ASN A 299 -4.87 -17.73 -19.42
CA ASN A 299 -4.45 -19.04 -18.97
C ASN A 299 -5.45 -19.60 -17.95
N GLN A 300 -5.76 -20.91 -18.03
CA GLN A 300 -6.76 -21.56 -17.19
C GLN A 300 -6.29 -21.87 -15.77
N ASP A 301 -5.01 -21.61 -15.46
CA ASP A 301 -4.40 -21.94 -14.17
C ASP A 301 -4.62 -20.91 -13.06
N LEU A 302 -5.41 -19.84 -13.32
CA LEU A 302 -5.77 -18.88 -12.29
C LEU A 302 -6.94 -19.37 -11.45
N SER A 303 -6.79 -19.40 -10.13
CA SER A 303 -7.90 -19.56 -9.20
C SER A 303 -8.45 -18.19 -8.78
N ALA A 304 -9.72 -17.93 -9.10
CA ALA A 304 -10.43 -16.71 -8.73
C ALA A 304 -11.60 -16.97 -7.76
N ASP A 305 -11.55 -18.06 -7.03
CA ASP A 305 -12.53 -18.41 -6.01
C ASP A 305 -12.46 -17.51 -4.77
N PHE A 306 -13.55 -17.47 -4.01
CA PHE A 306 -13.64 -16.76 -2.73
C PHE A 306 -13.48 -15.25 -2.82
N ASN A 307 -13.98 -14.64 -3.90
CA ASN A 307 -14.08 -13.20 -4.08
C ASN A 307 -15.53 -12.73 -3.99
N TYR A 308 -15.71 -11.44 -3.71
CA TYR A 308 -17.00 -10.76 -3.84
C TYR A 308 -17.02 -9.99 -5.16
N TRP A 309 -18.07 -10.21 -5.96
CA TRP A 309 -18.18 -9.67 -7.33
C TRP A 309 -19.25 -8.58 -7.48
N GLY A 310 -19.96 -8.25 -6.40
CA GLY A 310 -21.09 -7.34 -6.37
C GLY A 310 -22.40 -8.05 -5.97
N ASP A 311 -23.41 -7.28 -5.55
CA ASP A 311 -24.65 -7.83 -4.95
C ASP A 311 -25.58 -8.53 -5.95
N ASP A 312 -25.59 -8.07 -7.20
CA ASP A 312 -26.53 -8.57 -8.23
C ASP A 312 -25.96 -9.75 -9.04
N ILE A 313 -24.85 -10.33 -8.62
CA ILE A 313 -24.17 -11.36 -9.39
C ILE A 313 -24.55 -12.75 -8.91
N SER A 314 -25.48 -13.37 -9.64
CA SER A 314 -25.90 -14.76 -9.42
C SER A 314 -24.87 -15.78 -9.90
N ASN A 315 -24.00 -15.42 -10.84
CA ASN A 315 -22.93 -16.25 -11.38
C ASN A 315 -21.72 -15.38 -11.82
N PRO A 316 -20.63 -15.36 -11.05
CA PRO A 316 -19.47 -14.53 -11.36
C PRO A 316 -18.71 -14.98 -12.62
N ASN A 317 -18.95 -16.17 -13.16
CA ASN A 317 -18.32 -16.63 -14.39
C ASN A 317 -18.64 -15.74 -15.61
N GLN A 318 -19.71 -14.96 -15.57
CA GLN A 318 -19.97 -13.95 -16.60
C GLN A 318 -18.98 -12.76 -16.59
N TYR A 319 -18.22 -12.57 -15.49
CA TYR A 319 -17.25 -11.50 -15.27
C TYR A 319 -15.81 -12.01 -15.12
N ALA A 320 -15.62 -13.33 -15.16
CA ALA A 320 -14.33 -14.00 -15.18
C ALA A 320 -14.23 -14.89 -16.43
N LYS A 321 -13.15 -14.78 -17.17
CA LYS A 321 -12.89 -15.63 -18.34
C LYS A 321 -11.48 -16.21 -18.26
N PRO A 322 -11.35 -17.55 -18.41
CA PRO A 322 -12.40 -18.56 -18.58
C PRO A 322 -13.24 -18.78 -17.32
N ASP A 323 -14.40 -19.41 -17.49
CA ASP A 323 -15.42 -19.69 -16.47
C ASP A 323 -14.94 -20.78 -15.49
N ASN A 324 -14.23 -20.41 -14.42
CA ASN A 324 -13.68 -21.36 -13.45
C ASN A 324 -13.88 -20.93 -11.99
N VAL A 325 -14.76 -19.96 -11.73
CA VAL A 325 -15.13 -19.55 -10.37
C VAL A 325 -16.16 -20.52 -9.81
N ASN A 326 -15.79 -21.27 -8.77
CA ASN A 326 -16.66 -22.25 -8.13
C ASN A 326 -17.26 -21.75 -6.80
N TYR A 327 -16.55 -20.83 -6.13
CA TYR A 327 -16.94 -20.31 -4.82
C TYR A 327 -16.82 -18.78 -4.80
N TRP A 328 -17.85 -18.08 -4.32
CA TRP A 328 -17.82 -16.61 -4.19
C TRP A 328 -18.62 -16.14 -2.99
N TYR A 329 -18.40 -14.90 -2.59
CA TYR A 329 -19.13 -14.26 -1.51
C TYR A 329 -20.30 -13.44 -2.04
N VAL A 330 -21.41 -13.42 -1.28
CA VAL A 330 -22.56 -12.51 -1.44
C VAL A 330 -22.67 -11.71 -0.15
N SER A 331 -22.90 -10.42 -0.27
CA SER A 331 -23.13 -9.55 0.89
C SER A 331 -24.59 -9.66 1.35
N GLN A 332 -24.80 -9.66 2.65
CA GLN A 332 -26.12 -9.50 3.26
C GLN A 332 -26.42 -8.01 3.57
N ASP A 333 -25.44 -7.12 3.40
CA ASP A 333 -25.55 -5.70 3.66
C ASP A 333 -25.39 -4.91 2.36
N THR A 334 -26.51 -4.53 1.75
CA THR A 334 -26.56 -3.87 0.44
C THR A 334 -26.31 -2.36 0.49
N ASN A 335 -26.04 -1.79 1.67
CA ASN A 335 -25.89 -0.34 1.85
C ASN A 335 -24.48 0.14 2.20
N VAL A 336 -23.48 -0.72 2.07
CA VAL A 336 -22.10 -0.36 2.41
C VAL A 336 -21.40 0.27 1.20
N SER A 337 -20.87 1.48 1.37
CA SER A 337 -20.07 2.12 0.32
C SER A 337 -18.78 1.32 0.04
N PHE A 338 -18.30 1.35 -1.20
CA PHE A 338 -17.09 0.62 -1.62
C PHE A 338 -15.88 0.83 -0.70
N ASP A 339 -15.65 2.04 -0.22
CA ASP A 339 -14.52 2.38 0.65
C ASP A 339 -14.58 1.63 2.00
N ARG A 340 -15.78 1.27 2.48
CA ARG A 340 -16.02 0.58 3.74
C ARG A 340 -16.29 -0.91 3.59
N LEU A 341 -16.50 -1.35 2.34
CA LEU A 341 -16.81 -2.73 2.05
C LEU A 341 -15.61 -3.63 2.38
N GLU A 342 -15.79 -4.57 3.30
CA GLU A 342 -14.79 -5.58 3.66
C GLU A 342 -15.47 -6.95 3.75
N ILE A 343 -14.85 -8.00 3.22
CA ILE A 343 -15.35 -9.37 3.39
C ILE A 343 -15.23 -9.75 4.88
N ASN A 344 -16.37 -9.84 5.54
CA ASN A 344 -16.50 -10.12 6.97
C ASN A 344 -17.66 -11.10 7.24
N SER A 345 -18.15 -11.16 8.46
CA SER A 345 -19.25 -12.06 8.86
C SER A 345 -20.60 -11.76 8.21
N SER A 346 -20.79 -10.62 7.55
CA SER A 346 -22.00 -10.31 6.76
C SER A 346 -21.96 -10.88 5.35
N PHE A 347 -20.83 -11.47 4.93
CA PHE A 347 -20.70 -12.12 3.64
C PHE A 347 -20.98 -13.61 3.75
N VAL A 348 -21.81 -14.12 2.86
CA VAL A 348 -22.14 -15.54 2.76
C VAL A 348 -21.39 -16.14 1.58
N LEU A 349 -20.72 -17.26 1.82
CA LEU A 349 -20.07 -18.03 0.77
C LEU A 349 -21.13 -18.81 -0.03
N VAL A 350 -21.16 -18.61 -1.33
CA VAL A 350 -21.99 -19.31 -2.29
C VAL A 350 -21.10 -20.16 -3.21
N ASN A 351 -21.60 -21.27 -3.70
CA ASN A 351 -20.92 -22.13 -4.66
C ASN A 351 -21.84 -22.53 -5.81
N SER A 352 -21.26 -22.82 -6.95
CA SER A 352 -21.94 -23.38 -8.12
C SER A 352 -22.22 -24.89 -7.96
N ILE A 353 -21.56 -25.54 -6.99
CA ILE A 353 -21.66 -26.96 -6.70
C ILE A 353 -22.36 -27.13 -5.34
N PRO A 354 -23.44 -27.89 -5.21
CA PRO A 354 -24.15 -28.09 -3.95
C PRO A 354 -23.41 -29.04 -2.98
N GLU A 355 -22.15 -28.80 -2.72
CA GLU A 355 -21.37 -29.52 -1.71
C GLU A 355 -21.08 -28.63 -0.50
N ALA A 356 -21.15 -29.25 0.69
CA ALA A 356 -20.81 -28.54 1.94
C ALA A 356 -19.37 -28.03 1.92
N SER A 357 -19.17 -26.77 2.20
CA SER A 357 -17.84 -26.15 2.24
C SER A 357 -17.08 -26.59 3.49
N PRO A 358 -15.75 -26.76 3.42
CA PRO A 358 -14.92 -26.88 4.61
C PRO A 358 -15.09 -25.65 5.53
N LYS A 359 -14.83 -25.81 6.81
CA LYS A 359 -15.02 -24.74 7.79
C LYS A 359 -13.75 -24.48 8.58
N ILE A 360 -13.44 -23.20 8.77
CA ILE A 360 -12.38 -22.76 9.67
C ILE A 360 -13.01 -22.03 10.85
N LEU A 361 -12.75 -22.53 12.06
CA LEU A 361 -13.12 -21.83 13.30
C LEU A 361 -11.91 -21.12 13.86
N SER A 362 -12.02 -19.82 14.01
CA SER A 362 -10.97 -18.96 14.56
C SER A 362 -11.58 -17.70 15.18
N ASN A 363 -10.78 -16.98 15.99
CA ASN A 363 -11.22 -15.74 16.62
C ASN A 363 -10.10 -14.70 16.58
N ASP A 364 -10.48 -13.44 16.64
CA ASP A 364 -9.56 -12.33 16.84
C ASP A 364 -8.74 -12.50 18.12
N LEU A 365 -7.50 -12.06 18.09
CA LEU A 365 -6.57 -12.26 19.18
C LEU A 365 -6.05 -10.92 19.71
N THR A 366 -6.22 -10.68 21.01
CA THR A 366 -5.59 -9.54 21.70
C THR A 366 -4.54 -10.04 22.68
N ILE A 367 -3.29 -9.70 22.46
CA ILE A 367 -2.13 -10.20 23.20
C ILE A 367 -1.18 -9.09 23.62
N TYR A 368 -0.22 -9.42 24.46
CA TYR A 368 0.92 -8.57 24.76
C TYR A 368 2.15 -9.02 24.00
N TYR A 369 3.04 -8.07 23.68
CA TYR A 369 4.30 -8.35 22.97
C TYR A 369 5.11 -9.46 23.63
N GLY A 370 5.49 -10.44 22.83
CA GLY A 370 6.23 -11.62 23.22
C GLY A 370 6.03 -12.75 22.24
N LEU A 371 6.51 -13.94 22.58
CA LEU A 371 6.16 -15.14 21.83
C LEU A 371 4.69 -15.50 22.13
N ASN A 372 3.89 -15.61 21.11
CA ASN A 372 2.46 -15.92 21.16
C ASN A 372 2.10 -16.96 20.11
N MET A 373 0.86 -17.46 20.17
CA MET A 373 0.35 -18.47 19.27
C MET A 373 -1.06 -18.10 18.85
N PHE A 374 -1.33 -18.18 17.56
CA PHE A 374 -2.67 -18.15 16.98
C PHE A 374 -3.08 -19.58 16.67
N ARG A 375 -4.30 -19.95 17.02
CA ARG A 375 -4.83 -21.32 16.85
C ARG A 375 -6.17 -21.26 16.16
N ILE A 376 -6.36 -22.19 15.21
CA ILE A 376 -7.61 -22.42 14.50
C ILE A 376 -8.02 -23.89 14.65
N GLN A 377 -9.30 -24.18 14.36
CA GLN A 377 -9.78 -25.53 14.12
C GLN A 377 -10.46 -25.59 12.77
N VAL A 378 -10.18 -26.62 11.99
CA VAL A 378 -10.76 -26.81 10.67
C VAL A 378 -11.58 -28.10 10.60
N PHE A 379 -12.60 -28.05 9.77
CA PHE A 379 -13.53 -29.16 9.54
C PHE A 379 -13.58 -29.42 8.04
N ASP A 380 -13.67 -30.70 7.69
CA ASP A 380 -13.86 -31.14 6.32
C ASP A 380 -15.27 -30.78 5.80
N ARG A 381 -15.56 -31.15 4.56
CA ARG A 381 -16.85 -30.87 3.91
C ARG A 381 -18.01 -31.65 4.57
N ASN A 382 -17.74 -32.71 5.32
CA ASN A 382 -18.73 -33.50 6.04
C ASN A 382 -18.99 -32.97 7.45
N GLY A 383 -18.28 -31.90 7.87
CA GLY A 383 -18.37 -31.33 9.20
C GLY A 383 -17.54 -32.05 10.26
N ASN A 384 -16.69 -33.02 9.87
CA ASN A 384 -15.76 -33.67 10.77
C ASN A 384 -14.47 -32.83 10.95
N PRO A 385 -13.82 -32.91 12.13
CA PRO A 385 -12.50 -32.32 12.29
C PRO A 385 -11.53 -32.83 11.22
N ALA A 386 -10.94 -31.93 10.45
CA ALA A 386 -9.99 -32.25 9.39
C ALA A 386 -8.61 -32.53 9.99
N GLY A 387 -8.35 -33.77 10.38
CA GLY A 387 -7.05 -34.22 10.89
C GLY A 387 -6.01 -34.30 9.78
N TYR A 388 -4.76 -33.94 10.11
CA TYR A 388 -3.59 -33.98 9.20
C TYR A 388 -3.77 -33.18 7.90
N ALA A 389 -4.58 -32.12 7.95
CA ALA A 389 -4.87 -31.26 6.83
C ALA A 389 -3.83 -30.12 6.71
N ASP A 390 -3.44 -29.80 5.48
CA ASP A 390 -2.53 -28.68 5.20
C ASP A 390 -3.25 -27.35 5.35
N ILE A 391 -2.67 -26.46 6.15
CA ILE A 391 -3.17 -25.12 6.43
C ILE A 391 -2.11 -24.09 6.03
N THR A 392 -2.55 -23.08 5.31
CA THR A 392 -1.71 -21.91 5.02
C THR A 392 -2.15 -20.73 5.86
N PHE A 393 -1.20 -20.12 6.57
CA PHE A 393 -1.38 -18.84 7.26
C PHE A 393 -0.62 -17.75 6.55
N TYR A 394 -1.27 -16.59 6.37
CA TYR A 394 -0.63 -15.37 5.88
C TYR A 394 -0.70 -14.30 6.97
N ILE A 395 0.43 -13.75 7.37
CA ILE A 395 0.52 -12.67 8.36
C ILE A 395 1.78 -11.84 8.13
N ASN A 396 1.64 -10.52 8.14
CA ASN A 396 2.76 -9.57 8.02
C ASN A 396 3.62 -9.88 6.78
N ASN A 397 2.98 -10.11 5.64
CA ASN A 397 3.57 -10.43 4.33
C ASN A 397 4.38 -11.74 4.29
N HIS A 398 4.14 -12.64 5.23
CA HIS A 398 4.77 -13.95 5.26
C HIS A 398 3.74 -15.06 5.24
N GLU A 399 4.06 -16.09 4.49
CA GLU A 399 3.28 -17.32 4.37
C GLU A 399 3.88 -18.41 5.27
N TYR A 400 3.01 -19.19 5.92
CA TYR A 400 3.41 -20.28 6.80
C TYR A 400 2.52 -21.49 6.56
N HIS A 401 3.13 -22.64 6.27
CA HIS A 401 2.43 -23.91 6.14
C HIS A 401 2.44 -24.67 7.47
N LYS A 402 1.30 -25.21 7.85
CA LYS A 402 1.10 -26.02 9.06
C LYS A 402 0.16 -27.17 8.76
N VAL A 403 0.35 -28.26 9.46
CA VAL A 403 -0.53 -29.42 9.41
C VAL A 403 -1.37 -29.46 10.69
N THR A 404 -2.63 -29.82 10.58
CA THR A 404 -3.51 -29.97 11.74
C THR A 404 -3.19 -31.25 12.53
N ASP A 405 -3.53 -31.23 13.82
CA ASP A 405 -3.59 -32.45 14.63
C ASP A 405 -4.83 -33.28 14.28
N GLU A 406 -4.97 -34.47 14.89
CA GLU A 406 -6.11 -35.39 14.68
C GLU A 406 -7.48 -34.74 14.91
N LYS A 407 -7.52 -33.65 15.71
CA LYS A 407 -8.75 -32.93 16.05
C LYS A 407 -8.96 -31.69 15.16
N GLY A 408 -8.21 -31.59 14.06
CA GLY A 408 -8.31 -30.47 13.13
C GLY A 408 -7.72 -29.15 13.62
N TYR A 409 -6.88 -29.14 14.66
CA TYR A 409 -6.26 -27.91 15.13
C TYR A 409 -4.92 -27.64 14.46
N ALA A 410 -4.75 -26.42 13.96
CA ALA A 410 -3.46 -25.88 13.53
C ALA A 410 -3.09 -24.65 14.37
N SER A 411 -1.78 -24.43 14.57
CA SER A 411 -1.28 -23.32 15.37
C SER A 411 -0.07 -22.65 14.72
N LEU A 412 -0.05 -21.32 14.69
CA LEU A 412 1.08 -20.52 14.24
C LEU A 412 1.68 -19.76 15.42
N GLY A 413 2.96 -20.03 15.72
CA GLY A 413 3.74 -19.26 16.71
C GLY A 413 4.38 -18.04 16.07
N PHE A 414 4.30 -16.87 16.74
CA PHE A 414 4.86 -15.62 16.22
C PHE A 414 5.30 -14.66 17.32
N LYS A 415 6.10 -13.66 16.92
CA LYS A 415 6.51 -12.54 17.78
C LYS A 415 6.42 -11.24 16.99
N LEU A 416 5.27 -10.59 17.01
CA LEU A 416 5.00 -9.34 16.32
C LEU A 416 5.24 -8.14 17.24
N LYS A 417 5.70 -7.01 16.68
CA LYS A 417 5.81 -5.73 17.42
C LYS A 417 4.42 -5.24 17.86
N PRO A 418 4.31 -4.34 18.86
CA PRO A 418 3.04 -3.73 19.19
C PRO A 418 2.40 -3.06 17.97
N GLY A 419 1.14 -3.40 17.70
CA GLY A 419 0.40 -2.96 16.52
C GLY A 419 -0.87 -3.79 16.32
N SER A 420 -1.52 -3.58 15.18
CA SER A 420 -2.66 -4.37 14.72
C SER A 420 -2.26 -5.05 13.42
N TYR A 421 -2.58 -6.33 13.27
CA TYR A 421 -2.20 -7.17 12.14
C TYR A 421 -3.40 -7.99 11.72
N ASP A 422 -3.55 -8.19 10.42
CA ASP A 422 -4.48 -9.16 9.89
C ASP A 422 -3.75 -10.49 9.70
N ILE A 423 -4.43 -11.60 10.05
CA ILE A 423 -3.99 -12.96 9.78
C ILE A 423 -5.05 -13.67 8.97
N PHE A 424 -4.64 -14.31 7.90
CA PHE A 424 -5.50 -15.13 7.07
C PHE A 424 -5.16 -16.60 7.28
N SER A 425 -6.18 -17.42 7.40
CA SER A 425 -6.04 -18.87 7.51
C SER A 425 -6.76 -19.51 6.34
N GLN A 426 -6.07 -20.35 5.59
CA GLN A 426 -6.60 -21.01 4.40
C GLN A 426 -6.63 -22.52 4.56
N TYR A 427 -7.78 -23.15 4.21
CA TYR A 427 -7.96 -24.59 4.15
C TYR A 427 -9.06 -24.96 3.15
N GLY A 428 -8.80 -25.93 2.28
CA GLY A 428 -9.80 -26.48 1.35
C GLY A 428 -10.50 -25.43 0.48
N GLY A 429 -9.79 -24.35 0.16
CA GLY A 429 -10.29 -23.22 -0.59
C GLY A 429 -10.94 -22.11 0.26
N VAL A 430 -11.27 -22.37 1.53
CA VAL A 430 -11.83 -21.35 2.45
C VAL A 430 -10.72 -20.53 3.06
N ILE A 431 -10.88 -19.20 3.08
CA ILE A 431 -9.99 -18.27 3.78
C ILE A 431 -10.79 -17.52 4.85
N VAL A 432 -10.25 -17.46 6.06
CA VAL A 432 -10.80 -16.69 7.17
C VAL A 432 -9.80 -15.65 7.63
N LYS A 433 -10.25 -14.39 7.72
CA LYS A 433 -9.48 -13.25 8.21
C LYS A 433 -9.76 -13.01 9.69
N ASN A 434 -8.71 -12.85 10.49
CA ASN A 434 -8.80 -12.43 11.89
C ASN A 434 -7.87 -11.26 12.18
N LYS A 435 -8.18 -10.48 13.20
CA LYS A 435 -7.33 -9.39 13.69
C LYS A 435 -6.51 -9.83 14.90
N ILE A 436 -5.19 -9.58 14.83
CA ILE A 436 -4.28 -9.74 15.96
C ILE A 436 -3.87 -8.37 16.49
N LYS A 437 -4.30 -8.02 17.69
CA LYS A 437 -3.92 -6.78 18.37
C LYS A 437 -2.83 -7.05 19.39
N VAL A 438 -1.60 -6.61 19.10
CA VAL A 438 -0.45 -6.75 19.99
C VAL A 438 -0.29 -5.50 20.84
N LYS A 439 -0.49 -5.63 22.15
CA LYS A 439 -0.30 -4.56 23.12
C LYS A 439 1.17 -4.44 23.54
N THR A 440 1.63 -3.21 23.75
CA THR A 440 2.99 -2.98 24.26
C THR A 440 3.18 -3.52 25.68
N THR A 441 4.35 -4.10 25.93
CA THR A 441 4.78 -4.48 27.29
C THR A 441 5.68 -3.43 27.94
N LEU A 442 6.04 -2.37 27.22
CA LEU A 442 6.79 -1.24 27.76
C LEU A 442 5.89 -0.01 27.81
N ILE A 443 5.51 0.43 29.01
CA ILE A 443 4.56 1.52 29.23
C ILE A 443 5.30 2.70 29.86
N THR A 444 5.28 3.82 29.15
CA THR A 444 5.91 5.08 29.55
C THR A 444 5.00 6.24 29.14
N LYS A 445 5.13 7.39 29.79
CA LYS A 445 4.37 8.61 29.47
C LYS A 445 5.30 9.81 29.45
N ASN A 446 4.94 10.83 28.68
CA ASN A 446 5.58 12.14 28.76
C ASN A 446 5.46 12.68 30.20
N ILE A 447 6.46 13.43 30.64
CA ILE A 447 6.41 14.08 31.94
C ILE A 447 6.69 15.58 31.82
N TYR A 448 6.13 16.31 32.76
CA TYR A 448 6.27 17.75 32.92
C TYR A 448 6.97 18.06 34.25
N LYS A 449 7.85 19.01 34.29
CA LYS A 449 8.47 19.51 35.53
C LYS A 449 8.76 21.00 35.43
N LYS A 450 8.83 21.68 36.58
CA LYS A 450 9.39 23.03 36.67
C LYS A 450 10.92 22.99 36.76
N VAL A 451 11.58 24.10 36.35
CA VAL A 451 13.02 24.27 36.55
C VAL A 451 13.38 24.07 38.02
N LYS A 452 14.57 23.52 38.32
CA LYS A 452 15.08 23.23 39.67
C LYS A 452 14.25 22.22 40.49
N LYS A 453 13.07 21.77 40.02
CA LYS A 453 12.29 20.72 40.71
C LYS A 453 12.76 19.32 40.27
N SER A 454 12.65 18.34 41.18
CA SER A 454 12.87 16.94 40.86
C SER A 454 11.69 16.34 40.10
N ALA A 455 11.94 15.35 39.24
CA ALA A 455 10.90 14.57 38.62
C ALA A 455 11.33 13.11 38.48
N LYS A 456 10.36 12.21 38.46
CA LYS A 456 10.55 10.77 38.30
C LYS A 456 9.90 10.33 37.01
N PHE A 457 10.69 9.80 36.08
CA PHE A 457 10.18 9.15 34.87
C PHE A 457 9.92 7.69 35.20
N LYS A 458 8.62 7.31 35.25
CA LYS A 458 8.18 5.97 35.61
C LYS A 458 8.06 5.12 34.37
N ILE A 459 8.66 3.94 34.41
CA ILE A 459 8.64 2.94 33.36
C ILE A 459 7.99 1.68 33.93
N LYS A 460 6.91 1.19 33.31
CA LYS A 460 6.25 -0.06 33.68
C LYS A 460 6.52 -1.10 32.60
N VAL A 461 7.02 -2.26 33.00
CA VAL A 461 7.30 -3.40 32.12
C VAL A 461 6.38 -4.56 32.50
N LEU A 462 5.73 -5.11 31.48
CA LEU A 462 4.86 -6.28 31.58
C LEU A 462 5.52 -7.46 30.87
N ASN A 463 5.13 -8.68 31.23
CA ASN A 463 5.45 -9.88 30.46
C ASN A 463 4.42 -10.12 29.34
N SER A 464 4.61 -11.17 28.53
CA SER A 464 3.69 -11.54 27.43
C SER A 464 2.27 -11.94 27.89
N LYS A 465 2.06 -12.18 29.19
CA LYS A 465 0.74 -12.40 29.81
C LYS A 465 0.12 -11.12 30.37
N GLY A 466 0.76 -9.94 30.16
CA GLY A 466 0.29 -8.65 30.69
C GLY A 466 0.52 -8.44 32.18
N LYS A 467 1.23 -9.35 32.86
CA LYS A 467 1.54 -9.23 34.29
C LYS A 467 2.85 -8.46 34.51
N ALA A 468 3.02 -7.87 35.70
CA ALA A 468 4.23 -7.16 36.09
C ALA A 468 5.49 -8.01 35.90
N PHE A 469 6.52 -7.47 35.19
CA PHE A 469 7.74 -8.19 34.90
C PHE A 469 8.90 -7.64 35.75
N LYS A 470 9.20 -8.36 36.84
CA LYS A 470 10.27 -8.02 37.79
C LYS A 470 11.66 -8.29 37.23
N LYS A 471 12.66 -7.58 37.75
CA LYS A 471 14.11 -7.76 37.48
C LYS A 471 14.51 -7.55 35.99
N GLN A 472 13.65 -6.90 35.19
CA GLN A 472 13.96 -6.63 33.79
C GLN A 472 14.93 -5.48 33.65
N SER A 473 15.91 -5.64 32.73
CA SER A 473 16.88 -4.59 32.42
C SER A 473 16.24 -3.58 31.45
N VAL A 474 16.17 -2.34 31.88
CA VAL A 474 15.65 -1.21 31.09
C VAL A 474 16.82 -0.31 30.71
N LYS A 475 17.07 -0.12 29.41
CA LYS A 475 18.05 0.86 28.90
C LYS A 475 17.33 2.18 28.65
N ILE A 476 17.91 3.27 29.10
CA ILE A 476 17.40 4.62 28.92
C ILE A 476 18.49 5.46 28.25
N ARG A 477 18.18 6.12 27.13
CA ARG A 477 19.06 7.13 26.53
C ARG A 477 18.47 8.52 26.77
N PHE A 478 19.25 9.37 27.44
CA PHE A 478 18.85 10.72 27.77
C PHE A 478 20.05 11.66 27.70
N LYS A 479 19.94 12.74 26.90
CA LYS A 479 21.03 13.72 26.65
C LYS A 479 22.37 13.04 26.30
N GLY A 480 22.35 12.13 25.33
CA GLY A 480 23.55 11.40 24.88
C GLY A 480 24.03 10.29 25.82
N LYS A 481 23.59 10.26 27.08
CA LYS A 481 24.04 9.26 28.09
C LYS A 481 23.06 8.09 28.15
N THR A 482 23.62 6.89 28.36
CA THR A 482 22.85 5.66 28.54
C THR A 482 22.85 5.24 30.00
N TYR A 483 21.67 4.89 30.51
CA TYR A 483 21.45 4.42 31.88
C TYR A 483 20.82 3.04 31.82
N LYS A 484 21.19 2.15 32.74
CA LYS A 484 20.58 0.83 32.92
C LYS A 484 19.89 0.78 34.27
N LEU A 485 18.60 0.42 34.28
CA LEU A 485 17.80 0.25 35.49
C LEU A 485 17.19 -1.16 35.51
N LYS A 486 16.84 -1.66 36.68
CA LYS A 486 16.09 -2.92 36.82
C LYS A 486 14.69 -2.63 37.38
N THR A 487 13.70 -3.37 36.88
CA THR A 487 12.31 -3.27 37.41
C THR A 487 12.21 -3.97 38.78
N ASN A 488 11.41 -3.38 39.66
CA ASN A 488 11.06 -3.93 40.98
C ASN A 488 9.99 -5.05 40.88
N LYS A 489 9.49 -5.53 42.02
CA LYS A 489 8.44 -6.58 42.08
C LYS A 489 7.16 -6.24 41.34
N ASN A 490 6.83 -4.94 41.20
CA ASN A 490 5.66 -4.45 40.47
C ASN A 490 5.94 -4.15 38.99
N GLY A 491 7.08 -4.57 38.44
CA GLY A 491 7.48 -4.30 37.06
C GLY A 491 7.84 -2.84 36.80
N ILE A 492 8.21 -2.07 37.82
CA ILE A 492 8.43 -0.62 37.70
C ILE A 492 9.92 -0.32 37.84
N ALA A 493 10.47 0.47 36.92
CA ALA A 493 11.74 1.15 37.04
C ALA A 493 11.51 2.68 37.08
N ILE A 494 12.35 3.39 37.82
CA ILE A 494 12.23 4.84 37.99
C ILE A 494 13.55 5.50 37.61
N PHE A 495 13.51 6.35 36.59
CA PHE A 495 14.61 7.22 36.24
C PHE A 495 14.44 8.58 36.92
N LYS A 496 15.40 8.96 37.79
CA LYS A 496 15.43 10.27 38.42
C LYS A 496 15.91 11.30 37.40
N VAL A 497 15.00 12.18 36.96
CA VAL A 497 15.35 13.23 36.01
C VAL A 497 16.23 14.28 36.69
N PRO A 498 17.36 14.70 36.09
CA PRO A 498 18.24 15.71 36.66
C PRO A 498 17.48 17.00 37.04
N LYS A 499 17.76 17.53 38.23
CA LYS A 499 17.12 18.77 38.71
C LYS A 499 17.48 19.98 37.85
N ASN A 500 18.74 20.06 37.39
CA ASN A 500 19.35 21.25 36.75
C ASN A 500 19.13 21.30 35.23
N LEU A 501 17.98 20.84 34.73
CA LEU A 501 17.61 21.02 33.33
C LEU A 501 17.08 22.44 33.13
N LYS A 502 17.57 23.13 32.09
CA LYS A 502 17.01 24.41 31.62
C LYS A 502 15.58 24.19 31.10
N ALA A 503 14.79 25.24 31.01
CA ALA A 503 13.48 25.18 30.36
C ALA A 503 13.63 24.67 28.91
N GLY A 504 12.76 23.78 28.47
CA GLY A 504 12.83 23.18 27.14
C GLY A 504 12.22 21.79 27.06
N LYS A 505 12.23 21.20 25.86
CA LYS A 505 11.73 19.85 25.55
C LYS A 505 12.92 18.93 25.37
N TYR A 506 12.96 17.82 26.09
CA TYR A 506 14.03 16.82 26.04
C TYR A 506 13.45 15.47 25.68
N THR A 507 14.06 14.80 24.69
CA THR A 507 13.68 13.43 24.33
C THR A 507 14.35 12.43 25.27
N ILE A 508 13.57 11.45 25.74
CA ILE A 508 14.03 10.30 26.50
C ILE A 508 13.60 9.03 25.77
N LYS A 509 14.58 8.22 25.33
CA LYS A 509 14.31 6.93 24.70
C LYS A 509 14.49 5.82 25.72
N THR A 510 13.53 4.91 25.78
CA THR A 510 13.52 3.77 26.71
C THR A 510 13.43 2.48 25.93
N ASN A 511 14.32 1.55 26.18
CA ASN A 511 14.30 0.23 25.53
C ASN A 511 14.24 -0.87 26.59
N CYS A 512 13.39 -1.86 26.36
CA CYS A 512 13.31 -3.08 27.16
C CYS A 512 12.75 -4.22 26.30
N ASN A 513 13.45 -5.36 26.29
CA ASN A 513 13.02 -6.60 25.61
C ASN A 513 12.64 -6.40 24.12
N GLY A 514 13.38 -5.56 23.41
CA GLY A 514 13.16 -5.31 21.98
C GLY A 514 12.09 -4.25 21.66
N ILE A 515 11.46 -3.63 22.68
CA ILE A 515 10.55 -2.51 22.48
C ILE A 515 11.27 -1.21 22.85
N THR A 516 11.11 -0.21 22.01
CA THR A 516 11.62 1.14 22.26
C THR A 516 10.47 2.13 22.29
N ASN A 517 10.42 2.95 23.33
CA ASN A 517 9.51 4.08 23.44
C ASN A 517 10.29 5.39 23.47
N SER A 518 9.80 6.39 22.77
CA SER A 518 10.28 7.76 22.80
C SER A 518 9.28 8.66 23.51
N ASN A 519 9.73 9.36 24.55
CA ASN A 519 8.89 10.27 25.32
C ASN A 519 9.56 11.63 25.47
N ARG A 520 8.77 12.63 25.85
CA ARG A 520 9.24 13.98 26.13
C ARG A 520 9.25 14.27 27.62
N ILE A 521 10.35 14.89 28.08
CA ILE A 521 10.44 15.55 29.37
C ILE A 521 10.34 17.06 29.09
N ILE A 522 9.25 17.66 29.50
CA ILE A 522 8.95 19.08 29.24
C ILE A 522 9.24 19.85 30.52
N VAL A 523 10.25 20.72 30.47
CA VAL A 523 10.66 21.57 31.58
C VAL A 523 10.13 22.99 31.34
N LYS A 524 9.24 23.43 32.21
CA LYS A 524 8.67 24.79 32.20
C LYS A 524 9.44 25.69 33.18
N LYS A 525 9.44 26.99 32.91
CA LYS A 525 9.96 28.02 33.85
C LYS A 525 9.22 27.98 35.19
#